data_ffc10eb7f7049a9089d34fab33779080
#
_entry.id   ffc10eb7f7049a9089d34fab33779080
#
_cell.length_a   1.000
_cell.length_b   1.000
_cell.length_c   1.000
_cell.angle_alpha   90.00
_cell.angle_beta   90.00
_cell.angle_gamma   90.00
#
_symmetry.space_group_name_H-M   'P 1'
#
loop_
_entity.id
_entity.type
_entity.pdbx_description
1 polymer ?
#
loop_
_entity_poly.entity_id
_entity_poly.type
_entity_poly.pdbx_seq_one_letter_code
_entity_poly.pdbx_strand_id
1 'polypeptide(L)'
;FEQETPGENLKVTFSGYKIRDDQNADNLYVLLDTTAETTASIYWITPVIETVPTVAQEFEIGTRLKDIQNSPEKDPVLTDGKATYNQKEIPGTWQWQNPETILDQVGEIRYTMLFIPENTAGFKTIQAEVTVSTIKAVVTPPEIPEMVYNGQEQAPVIPETEFYKTVQNEKHLDAGEYNVTMELKNPALYRWPESEEKITILPYKIQKAKADITGTPDPEKLTLIYGQMLSDGLTSETEPDRAKKKTLIAKDMISGIKVKVAEMETAGEWQWKLEESEKKQLAVTENAYKLQAVFQPADESVAKNVEPIEEIFTVKVKKAVPALTCKDFSGKLFNSIDNEGNVVGSYLSNAEINGWVEAKNPITGETIVGTWKATPVEDKVITKEGGGFAYKLTFTPEDTVNYSEAVVENLMIYIHVDYKPVVPTDAPAPTETPAPTEAPAPTEAPAPTEALAPTDAPAP
;
A
#
# COMPACT_ATOMS: atom_id res chain seq x y z
N PHE A 1 -60.77 54.32 -39.84
CA PHE A 1 -61.14 53.08 -39.15
C PHE A 1 -61.23 53.36 -37.65
N GLU A 2 -62.16 52.72 -36.97
CA GLU A 2 -62.29 52.75 -35.52
C GLU A 2 -61.25 51.83 -34.81
N GLN A 3 -60.64 50.90 -35.56
CA GLN A 3 -59.59 50.02 -35.12
C GLN A 3 -58.56 49.75 -36.21
N GLU A 4 -57.33 49.37 -35.81
CA GLU A 4 -56.27 49.00 -36.73
C GLU A 4 -56.14 47.48 -36.92
N THR A 5 -56.92 46.71 -36.18
CA THR A 5 -56.92 45.25 -36.26
C THR A 5 -57.81 44.71 -37.31
N PRO A 6 -57.55 43.58 -37.95
CA PRO A 6 -58.42 42.96 -38.95
C PRO A 6 -59.81 42.72 -38.41
N GLY A 7 -60.76 42.87 -39.28
CA GLY A 7 -62.19 42.71 -39.03
C GLY A 7 -63.02 43.08 -40.29
N GLU A 8 -64.23 42.51 -40.38
CA GLU A 8 -65.16 42.80 -41.46
C GLU A 8 -66.14 43.91 -41.01
N ASN A 9 -66.62 44.68 -42.01
CA ASN A 9 -67.57 45.71 -41.75
C ASN A 9 -67.20 46.76 -40.69
N LEU A 10 -65.91 47.06 -40.61
CA LEU A 10 -65.36 48.05 -39.66
C LEU A 10 -65.83 49.44 -40.08
N LYS A 11 -66.30 50.24 -39.12
CA LYS A 11 -66.74 51.60 -39.36
C LYS A 11 -65.53 52.47 -39.76
N VAL A 12 -65.73 53.19 -40.89
CA VAL A 12 -64.75 54.14 -41.37
C VAL A 12 -65.47 55.50 -41.39
N THR A 13 -64.98 56.43 -40.62
CA THR A 13 -65.51 57.77 -40.57
C THR A 13 -64.60 58.71 -41.34
N PHE A 14 -65.13 59.41 -42.28
CA PHE A 14 -64.44 60.48 -42.98
C PHE A 14 -64.91 61.78 -42.41
N SER A 15 -64.03 62.69 -42.10
CA SER A 15 -64.34 64.01 -41.52
C SER A 15 -63.52 65.09 -42.18
N GLY A 16 -63.98 66.31 -42.08
CA GLY A 16 -63.24 67.48 -42.54
C GLY A 16 -63.17 67.66 -44.05
N TYR A 17 -64.03 66.97 -44.83
CA TYR A 17 -64.11 67.23 -46.28
C TYR A 17 -64.78 68.54 -46.54
N LYS A 18 -64.37 69.20 -47.59
CA LYS A 18 -64.86 70.52 -48.04
C LYS A 18 -65.28 70.44 -49.45
N ILE A 19 -66.27 71.34 -49.85
CA ILE A 19 -66.57 71.49 -51.24
C ILE A 19 -65.35 72.04 -51.96
N ARG A 20 -64.98 71.43 -53.07
CA ARG A 20 -63.86 71.95 -53.89
C ARG A 20 -64.44 73.21 -54.58
N ASP A 21 -63.82 74.36 -54.21
CA ASP A 21 -64.21 75.66 -54.71
C ASP A 21 -63.36 76.08 -55.90
N ASP A 22 -63.72 75.58 -57.10
CA ASP A 22 -63.06 75.98 -58.36
C ASP A 22 -63.74 77.23 -59.01
N GLN A 23 -65.00 77.62 -58.53
CA GLN A 23 -65.71 78.67 -59.10
C GLN A 23 -66.78 79.35 -58.16
N ASN A 24 -66.40 79.73 -56.93
CA ASN A 24 -67.24 80.32 -55.91
C ASN A 24 -68.42 79.40 -55.45
N ALA A 25 -68.18 78.14 -55.32
CA ALA A 25 -69.21 77.16 -54.89
C ALA A 25 -69.77 77.39 -53.49
N ASP A 26 -68.98 78.06 -52.60
CA ASP A 26 -69.42 78.39 -51.23
C ASP A 26 -70.68 79.28 -51.17
N ASN A 27 -70.99 80.01 -52.23
CA ASN A 27 -72.13 80.85 -52.28
C ASN A 27 -73.38 80.16 -52.87
N LEU A 28 -73.19 78.98 -53.43
CA LEU A 28 -74.27 78.23 -54.11
C LEU A 28 -74.65 76.92 -53.42
N TYR A 29 -73.71 76.37 -52.61
CA TYR A 29 -73.93 75.06 -51.95
C TYR A 29 -73.47 75.12 -50.49
N VAL A 30 -74.26 74.54 -49.63
CA VAL A 30 -73.92 74.34 -48.22
C VAL A 30 -73.76 72.82 -47.94
N LEU A 31 -72.64 72.42 -47.38
CA LEU A 31 -72.50 71.08 -46.84
C LEU A 31 -73.42 70.99 -45.63
N LEU A 32 -74.38 70.08 -45.68
CA LEU A 32 -75.30 69.82 -44.56
C LEU A 32 -74.65 68.92 -43.54
N ASP A 33 -73.68 68.11 -43.96
CA ASP A 33 -72.93 67.24 -43.10
C ASP A 33 -71.46 67.24 -43.51
N THR A 34 -70.55 67.36 -42.56
CA THR A 34 -69.11 67.35 -42.77
C THR A 34 -68.44 66.04 -42.38
N THR A 35 -69.27 65.06 -42.07
CA THR A 35 -68.81 63.66 -41.73
C THR A 35 -69.63 62.69 -42.61
N ALA A 36 -68.95 61.65 -43.02
CA ALA A 36 -69.55 60.51 -43.71
C ALA A 36 -69.01 59.19 -43.10
N GLU A 37 -69.88 58.26 -43.07
CA GLU A 37 -69.52 56.93 -42.53
C GLU A 37 -69.72 55.87 -43.63
N THR A 38 -68.88 54.92 -43.65
CA THR A 38 -68.92 53.68 -44.44
C THR A 38 -68.35 52.55 -43.67
N THR A 39 -68.37 51.38 -44.23
CA THR A 39 -67.68 50.17 -43.68
C THR A 39 -66.67 49.68 -44.69
N ALA A 40 -65.59 49.15 -44.13
CA ALA A 40 -64.55 48.46 -44.89
C ALA A 40 -64.00 47.26 -44.08
N SER A 41 -63.31 46.37 -44.71
CA SER A 41 -62.75 45.22 -44.05
C SER A 41 -61.23 45.33 -44.09
N ILE A 42 -60.61 45.04 -42.98
CA ILE A 42 -59.16 44.88 -42.89
C ILE A 42 -58.87 43.39 -42.82
N TYR A 43 -58.08 42.88 -43.73
CA TYR A 43 -57.71 41.46 -43.77
C TYR A 43 -56.25 41.28 -43.32
N TRP A 44 -56.01 40.18 -42.58
CA TRP A 44 -54.65 39.77 -42.31
C TRP A 44 -53.88 39.45 -43.61
N ILE A 45 -52.72 39.92 -43.71
CA ILE A 45 -51.79 39.57 -44.78
C ILE A 45 -51.11 38.23 -44.44
N THR A 46 -51.14 37.31 -45.39
CA THR A 46 -50.39 36.04 -45.24
C THR A 46 -48.99 36.25 -45.80
N PRO A 47 -47.95 36.17 -44.94
CA PRO A 47 -46.53 36.23 -45.35
C PRO A 47 -46.18 35.07 -46.28
N VAL A 48 -45.16 35.27 -47.10
CA VAL A 48 -44.61 34.24 -47.97
C VAL A 48 -43.30 33.78 -47.30
N ILE A 49 -43.11 32.49 -47.10
CA ILE A 49 -41.87 31.94 -46.64
C ILE A 49 -40.84 32.01 -47.78
N GLU A 50 -39.79 32.79 -47.62
CA GLU A 50 -38.69 32.88 -48.57
C GLU A 50 -37.64 31.80 -48.28
N THR A 51 -37.27 31.60 -46.99
CA THR A 51 -36.43 30.53 -46.55
C THR A 51 -36.98 29.87 -45.28
N VAL A 52 -36.89 28.56 -45.19
CA VAL A 52 -37.27 27.78 -44.02
C VAL A 52 -36.10 27.68 -43.05
N PRO A 53 -36.30 27.76 -41.73
CA PRO A 53 -35.26 27.46 -40.78
C PRO A 53 -34.66 26.08 -41.02
N THR A 54 -33.36 25.91 -40.80
CA THR A 54 -32.67 24.62 -40.90
C THR A 54 -31.94 24.29 -39.60
N VAL A 55 -31.94 23.01 -39.24
CA VAL A 55 -31.19 22.49 -38.09
C VAL A 55 -29.83 22.00 -38.59
N ALA A 56 -28.75 22.56 -38.01
CA ALA A 56 -27.41 22.39 -38.53
C ALA A 56 -26.67 21.16 -37.94
N GLN A 57 -27.24 20.50 -36.93
CA GLN A 57 -26.60 19.35 -36.27
C GLN A 57 -27.62 18.24 -35.99
N GLU A 58 -27.08 17.06 -35.62
CA GLU A 58 -27.86 15.91 -35.20
C GLU A 58 -28.10 15.96 -33.68
N PHE A 59 -29.23 15.43 -33.25
CA PHE A 59 -29.62 15.36 -31.84
C PHE A 59 -29.86 13.92 -31.42
N GLU A 60 -29.49 13.60 -30.19
CA GLU A 60 -29.83 12.29 -29.63
C GLU A 60 -31.35 12.20 -29.38
N ILE A 61 -31.93 11.01 -29.57
CA ILE A 61 -33.28 10.74 -29.10
C ILE A 61 -33.42 11.07 -27.62
N GLY A 62 -34.63 11.45 -27.18
CA GLY A 62 -34.87 11.95 -25.84
C GLY A 62 -34.73 13.47 -25.71
N THR A 63 -34.07 14.14 -26.68
CA THR A 63 -34.00 15.60 -26.75
C THR A 63 -35.40 16.16 -27.00
N ARG A 64 -35.80 17.30 -26.44
CA ARG A 64 -37.04 17.99 -26.70
C ARG A 64 -36.85 19.07 -27.75
N LEU A 65 -37.84 19.31 -28.57
CA LEU A 65 -37.77 20.36 -29.60
C LEU A 65 -37.45 21.74 -29.04
N LYS A 66 -37.94 22.08 -27.84
CA LYS A 66 -37.62 23.36 -27.17
C LYS A 66 -36.12 23.53 -26.83
N ASP A 67 -35.38 22.42 -26.73
CA ASP A 67 -33.97 22.43 -26.42
C ASP A 67 -33.12 22.64 -27.69
N ILE A 68 -33.75 22.53 -28.88
CA ILE A 68 -33.16 22.84 -30.18
C ILE A 68 -33.33 24.34 -30.45
N GLN A 69 -32.47 25.14 -29.88
CA GLN A 69 -32.45 26.58 -30.02
C GLN A 69 -31.03 27.14 -29.99
N ASN A 70 -30.85 28.30 -30.58
CA ASN A 70 -29.54 28.96 -30.54
C ASN A 70 -29.20 29.42 -29.14
N SER A 71 -27.95 29.24 -28.77
CA SER A 71 -27.35 29.76 -27.53
C SER A 71 -26.31 30.81 -27.89
N PRO A 72 -26.20 31.91 -27.14
CA PRO A 72 -25.19 32.93 -27.39
C PRO A 72 -23.73 32.41 -27.28
N GLU A 73 -23.54 31.30 -26.59
CA GLU A 73 -22.22 30.72 -26.29
C GLU A 73 -21.79 29.59 -27.22
N LYS A 74 -22.65 29.18 -28.16
CA LYS A 74 -22.42 28.03 -29.08
C LYS A 74 -22.70 28.42 -30.51
N ASP A 75 -22.12 27.67 -31.45
CA ASP A 75 -22.42 27.79 -32.85
C ASP A 75 -23.93 27.67 -33.11
N PRO A 76 -24.50 28.45 -34.08
CA PRO A 76 -25.94 28.42 -34.34
C PRO A 76 -26.39 27.01 -34.71
N VAL A 77 -27.31 26.47 -33.92
CA VAL A 77 -27.92 25.14 -34.14
C VAL A 77 -29.08 25.24 -35.13
N LEU A 78 -29.77 26.37 -35.10
CA LEU A 78 -30.93 26.66 -35.92
C LEU A 78 -30.63 27.92 -36.75
N THR A 79 -30.71 27.83 -38.05
CA THR A 79 -30.62 29.00 -38.94
C THR A 79 -31.95 29.71 -38.96
N ASP A 80 -31.93 31.05 -39.06
CA ASP A 80 -33.12 31.84 -39.17
C ASP A 80 -33.77 31.65 -40.54
N GLY A 81 -35.07 31.36 -40.54
CA GLY A 81 -35.87 31.40 -41.71
C GLY A 81 -36.34 32.84 -42.02
N LYS A 82 -36.73 33.10 -43.25
CA LYS A 82 -37.22 34.42 -43.66
C LYS A 82 -38.65 34.36 -44.18
N ALA A 83 -39.46 35.29 -43.71
CA ALA A 83 -40.80 35.53 -44.23
C ALA A 83 -40.87 36.93 -44.86
N THR A 84 -41.49 37.04 -46.00
CA THR A 84 -41.56 38.30 -46.76
C THR A 84 -42.99 38.63 -47.20
N TYR A 85 -43.21 39.91 -47.47
CA TYR A 85 -44.38 40.41 -48.17
C TYR A 85 -43.96 41.54 -49.14
N ASN A 86 -44.35 41.44 -50.36
CA ASN A 86 -43.94 42.37 -51.43
C ASN A 86 -42.38 42.54 -51.48
N GLN A 87 -41.65 41.45 -51.38
CA GLN A 87 -40.18 41.40 -51.39
C GLN A 87 -39.50 42.13 -50.20
N LYS A 88 -40.28 42.49 -49.19
CA LYS A 88 -39.72 43.04 -47.93
C LYS A 88 -39.82 42.00 -46.83
N GLU A 89 -38.73 41.86 -46.08
CA GLU A 89 -38.67 40.98 -44.91
C GLU A 89 -39.64 41.48 -43.84
N ILE A 90 -40.35 40.56 -43.21
CA ILE A 90 -41.26 40.81 -42.11
C ILE A 90 -40.54 40.43 -40.81
N PRO A 91 -40.37 41.35 -39.87
CA PRO A 91 -39.83 41.03 -38.55
C PRO A 91 -40.73 40.04 -37.82
N GLY A 92 -40.12 39.03 -37.17
CA GLY A 92 -40.86 38.03 -36.42
C GLY A 92 -39.93 36.95 -35.85
N THR A 93 -40.49 35.96 -35.21
CA THR A 93 -39.75 34.85 -34.58
C THR A 93 -40.28 33.50 -35.04
N TRP A 94 -39.36 32.56 -35.18
CA TRP A 94 -39.69 31.15 -35.43
C TRP A 94 -39.75 30.37 -34.13
N GLN A 95 -40.81 29.59 -33.94
CA GLN A 95 -41.00 28.78 -32.74
C GLN A 95 -41.55 27.41 -33.12
N TRP A 96 -41.10 26.35 -32.40
CA TRP A 96 -41.70 25.03 -32.59
C TRP A 96 -43.19 25.04 -32.21
N GLN A 97 -44.00 24.44 -33.04
CA GLN A 97 -45.46 24.36 -32.77
C GLN A 97 -45.76 23.57 -31.50
N ASN A 98 -44.99 22.46 -31.26
CA ASN A 98 -45.11 21.60 -30.10
C ASN A 98 -43.75 21.49 -29.42
N PRO A 99 -43.32 22.48 -28.64
CA PRO A 99 -41.94 22.56 -28.09
C PRO A 99 -41.59 21.44 -27.10
N GLU A 100 -42.59 20.83 -26.45
CA GLU A 100 -42.40 19.72 -25.51
C GLU A 100 -42.27 18.33 -26.17
N THR A 101 -42.40 18.27 -27.50
CA THR A 101 -42.23 17.01 -28.24
C THR A 101 -40.82 16.45 -28.02
N ILE A 102 -40.77 15.18 -27.63
CA ILE A 102 -39.51 14.43 -27.43
C ILE A 102 -39.15 13.72 -28.75
N LEU A 103 -37.91 13.79 -29.17
CA LEU A 103 -37.39 13.03 -30.31
C LEU A 103 -37.32 11.54 -29.92
N ASP A 104 -38.17 10.71 -30.51
CA ASP A 104 -38.37 9.30 -30.14
C ASP A 104 -38.03 8.31 -31.25
N GLN A 105 -37.56 8.78 -32.40
CA GLN A 105 -37.17 7.98 -33.56
C GLN A 105 -35.85 8.45 -34.12
N VAL A 106 -35.04 7.52 -34.59
CA VAL A 106 -33.73 7.79 -35.22
C VAL A 106 -33.93 8.04 -36.72
N GLY A 107 -33.28 9.06 -37.26
CA GLY A 107 -33.31 9.44 -38.67
C GLY A 107 -33.82 10.88 -38.88
N GLU A 108 -34.19 11.19 -40.11
CA GLU A 108 -34.70 12.51 -40.50
C GLU A 108 -36.21 12.57 -40.29
N ILE A 109 -36.63 13.44 -39.40
CA ILE A 109 -38.06 13.62 -39.07
C ILE A 109 -38.43 15.09 -39.26
N ARG A 110 -39.62 15.33 -39.77
CA ARG A 110 -40.12 16.68 -39.96
C ARG A 110 -41.01 17.11 -38.82
N TYR A 111 -40.72 18.31 -38.33
CA TYR A 111 -41.52 18.97 -37.28
C TYR A 111 -41.95 20.35 -37.74
N THR A 112 -43.14 20.80 -37.31
CA THR A 112 -43.70 22.09 -37.70
C THR A 112 -43.13 23.22 -36.83
N MET A 113 -42.63 24.27 -37.47
CA MET A 113 -42.35 25.56 -36.86
C MET A 113 -43.36 26.60 -37.29
N LEU A 114 -43.66 27.53 -36.40
CA LEU A 114 -44.54 28.69 -36.63
C LEU A 114 -43.66 29.93 -36.72
N PHE A 115 -43.88 30.72 -37.77
CA PHE A 115 -43.40 32.08 -37.83
C PHE A 115 -44.46 33.02 -37.23
N ILE A 116 -44.09 33.71 -36.16
CA ILE A 116 -44.94 34.69 -35.46
C ILE A 116 -44.42 36.07 -35.83
N PRO A 117 -45.13 36.83 -36.67
CA PRO A 117 -44.75 38.21 -37.01
C PRO A 117 -44.81 39.12 -35.78
N GLU A 118 -43.87 40.07 -35.65
CA GLU A 118 -43.95 41.10 -34.60
C GLU A 118 -45.25 41.90 -34.69
N ASN A 119 -45.72 42.25 -35.94
CA ASN A 119 -47.01 42.88 -36.15
C ASN A 119 -48.10 41.83 -36.37
N THR A 120 -48.58 41.23 -35.28
CA THR A 120 -49.71 40.27 -35.32
C THR A 120 -51.03 40.85 -35.68
N ALA A 121 -51.18 42.17 -35.68
CA ALA A 121 -52.37 42.86 -36.10
C ALA A 121 -52.47 42.92 -37.63
N GLY A 122 -51.33 42.92 -38.34
CA GLY A 122 -51.30 43.02 -39.80
C GLY A 122 -51.04 41.70 -40.54
N PHE A 123 -50.34 40.79 -39.89
CA PHE A 123 -49.83 39.56 -40.50
C PHE A 123 -50.35 38.32 -39.81
N LYS A 124 -50.65 37.29 -40.57
CA LYS A 124 -50.95 35.96 -40.04
C LYS A 124 -49.74 35.22 -39.67
N THR A 125 -49.83 34.42 -38.59
CA THR A 125 -48.88 33.37 -38.31
C THR A 125 -48.91 32.33 -39.43
N ILE A 126 -47.75 31.90 -39.90
CA ILE A 126 -47.58 30.87 -40.91
C ILE A 126 -46.73 29.73 -40.37
N GLN A 127 -46.73 28.57 -41.02
CA GLN A 127 -46.03 27.37 -40.58
C GLN A 127 -45.13 26.82 -41.67
N ALA A 128 -44.04 26.17 -41.25
CA ALA A 128 -43.13 25.45 -42.12
C ALA A 128 -42.71 24.11 -41.50
N GLU A 129 -42.45 23.13 -42.33
CA GLU A 129 -41.85 21.86 -41.94
C GLU A 129 -40.35 22.01 -41.91
N VAL A 130 -39.75 21.67 -40.78
CA VAL A 130 -38.29 21.69 -40.55
C VAL A 130 -37.83 20.28 -40.25
N THR A 131 -36.78 19.82 -40.96
CA THR A 131 -36.20 18.50 -40.75
C THR A 131 -35.22 18.55 -39.58
N VAL A 132 -35.40 17.64 -38.66
CA VAL A 132 -34.46 17.38 -37.55
C VAL A 132 -33.86 15.99 -37.74
N SER A 133 -32.54 15.93 -37.83
CA SER A 133 -31.79 14.66 -37.84
C SER A 133 -31.57 14.17 -36.43
N THR A 134 -31.92 12.94 -36.16
CA THR A 134 -31.79 12.30 -34.84
C THR A 134 -30.93 11.06 -34.91
N ILE A 135 -30.11 10.89 -33.89
CA ILE A 135 -29.23 9.76 -33.71
C ILE A 135 -29.57 8.99 -32.43
N LYS A 136 -29.03 7.77 -32.31
CA LYS A 136 -29.19 6.95 -31.09
C LYS A 136 -28.60 7.66 -29.88
N ALA A 137 -29.31 7.60 -28.77
CA ALA A 137 -28.76 8.08 -27.51
C ALA A 137 -27.69 7.14 -26.96
N VAL A 138 -26.67 7.74 -26.36
CA VAL A 138 -25.58 6.97 -25.73
C VAL A 138 -26.02 6.49 -24.35
N VAL A 139 -25.90 5.18 -24.12
CA VAL A 139 -26.13 4.55 -22.82
C VAL A 139 -24.78 4.23 -22.18
N THR A 140 -24.45 4.92 -21.10
CA THR A 140 -23.23 4.65 -20.36
C THR A 140 -23.36 3.35 -19.59
N PRO A 141 -22.43 2.40 -19.76
CA PRO A 141 -22.40 1.19 -18.93
C PRO A 141 -22.18 1.53 -17.45
N PRO A 142 -22.65 0.69 -16.51
CA PRO A 142 -22.39 0.89 -15.10
C PRO A 142 -20.90 0.67 -14.77
N GLU A 143 -20.42 1.38 -13.78
CA GLU A 143 -19.12 1.08 -13.17
C GLU A 143 -19.24 -0.22 -12.37
N ILE A 144 -18.26 -1.10 -12.56
CA ILE A 144 -18.17 -2.34 -11.78
C ILE A 144 -17.24 -2.11 -10.59
N PRO A 145 -17.71 -2.32 -9.34
CA PRO A 145 -16.89 -2.13 -8.17
C PRO A 145 -15.74 -3.15 -8.14
N GLU A 146 -14.61 -2.75 -7.59
CA GLU A 146 -13.53 -3.67 -7.29
C GLU A 146 -13.99 -4.72 -6.30
N MET A 147 -13.59 -5.98 -6.54
CA MET A 147 -13.92 -7.12 -5.71
C MET A 147 -12.63 -7.74 -5.17
N VAL A 148 -12.70 -8.32 -3.98
CA VAL A 148 -11.57 -9.02 -3.34
C VAL A 148 -12.03 -10.42 -2.97
N TYR A 149 -11.15 -11.41 -3.12
CA TYR A 149 -11.40 -12.79 -2.71
C TYR A 149 -11.87 -12.85 -1.24
N ASN A 150 -13.00 -13.50 -1.01
CA ASN A 150 -13.64 -13.61 0.30
C ASN A 150 -13.97 -15.06 0.70
N GLY A 151 -13.46 -16.04 -0.05
CA GLY A 151 -13.71 -17.47 0.19
C GLY A 151 -15.07 -17.97 -0.30
N GLN A 152 -15.84 -17.12 -1.00
CA GLN A 152 -17.14 -17.46 -1.57
C GLN A 152 -17.21 -17.10 -3.04
N GLU A 153 -18.11 -17.76 -3.77
CA GLU A 153 -18.41 -17.37 -5.15
C GLU A 153 -19.03 -15.99 -5.23
N GLN A 154 -18.46 -15.11 -6.05
CA GLN A 154 -18.82 -13.71 -6.20
C GLN A 154 -19.10 -13.35 -7.66
N ALA A 155 -20.00 -12.43 -7.87
CA ALA A 155 -20.21 -11.72 -9.12
C ALA A 155 -20.62 -10.28 -8.81
N PRO A 156 -20.28 -9.30 -9.66
CA PRO A 156 -20.72 -7.92 -9.46
C PRO A 156 -22.25 -7.81 -9.55
N VAL A 157 -22.81 -6.98 -8.70
CA VAL A 157 -24.25 -6.66 -8.76
C VAL A 157 -24.46 -5.55 -9.77
N ILE A 158 -25.11 -5.87 -10.88
CA ILE A 158 -25.43 -4.92 -11.95
C ILE A 158 -26.87 -4.46 -11.79
N PRO A 159 -27.12 -3.16 -11.61
CA PRO A 159 -28.50 -2.63 -11.56
C PRO A 159 -29.21 -2.85 -12.89
N GLU A 160 -30.43 -3.33 -12.86
CA GLU A 160 -31.28 -3.33 -14.04
C GLU A 160 -31.79 -1.92 -14.35
N THR A 161 -31.80 -1.56 -15.63
CA THR A 161 -32.31 -0.29 -16.13
C THR A 161 -33.33 -0.51 -17.24
N GLU A 162 -33.97 0.56 -17.67
CA GLU A 162 -34.87 0.52 -18.87
C GLU A 162 -34.06 0.34 -20.16
N PHE A 163 -32.75 0.69 -20.16
CA PHE A 163 -31.91 0.74 -21.36
C PHE A 163 -31.23 -0.59 -21.67
N TYR A 164 -30.80 -1.33 -20.64
CA TYR A 164 -30.02 -2.56 -20.81
C TYR A 164 -30.42 -3.67 -19.83
N LYS A 165 -29.99 -4.87 -20.14
CA LYS A 165 -30.06 -6.05 -19.26
C LYS A 165 -28.71 -6.76 -19.22
N THR A 166 -28.45 -7.47 -18.13
CA THR A 166 -27.33 -8.40 -18.02
C THR A 166 -27.66 -9.73 -18.69
N VAL A 167 -26.79 -10.21 -19.56
CA VAL A 167 -26.96 -11.46 -20.31
C VAL A 167 -26.12 -12.58 -19.70
N GLN A 168 -24.88 -12.26 -19.30
CA GLN A 168 -23.96 -13.19 -18.66
C GLN A 168 -23.26 -12.50 -17.49
N ASN A 169 -23.37 -13.11 -16.32
CA ASN A 169 -22.71 -12.67 -15.08
C ASN A 169 -22.55 -13.87 -14.16
N GLU A 170 -21.58 -14.73 -14.46
CA GLU A 170 -21.30 -15.91 -13.69
C GLU A 170 -20.58 -15.57 -12.39
N LYS A 171 -20.82 -16.37 -11.34
CA LYS A 171 -20.09 -16.24 -10.09
C LYS A 171 -18.78 -16.98 -10.16
N HIS A 172 -17.75 -16.39 -9.61
CA HIS A 172 -16.40 -16.94 -9.56
C HIS A 172 -15.88 -16.95 -8.12
N LEU A 173 -15.23 -18.05 -7.75
CA LEU A 173 -14.57 -18.20 -6.45
C LEU A 173 -13.18 -17.56 -6.45
N ASP A 174 -12.41 -17.82 -7.49
CA ASP A 174 -10.99 -17.46 -7.56
C ASP A 174 -10.74 -15.99 -7.87
N ALA A 175 -9.64 -15.47 -7.37
CA ALA A 175 -9.07 -14.20 -7.83
C ALA A 175 -8.66 -14.32 -9.29
N GLY A 176 -9.02 -13.33 -10.10
CA GLY A 176 -8.80 -13.38 -11.54
C GLY A 176 -9.50 -12.24 -12.26
N GLU A 177 -9.39 -12.26 -13.58
CA GLU A 177 -10.05 -11.31 -14.48
C GLU A 177 -11.21 -12.00 -15.17
N TYR A 178 -12.38 -11.37 -15.15
CA TYR A 178 -13.64 -11.91 -15.62
C TYR A 178 -14.41 -10.86 -16.39
N ASN A 179 -15.52 -11.25 -16.98
CA ASN A 179 -16.32 -10.36 -17.80
C ASN A 179 -17.81 -10.47 -17.43
N VAL A 180 -18.48 -9.32 -17.50
CA VAL A 180 -19.93 -9.23 -17.52
C VAL A 180 -20.36 -8.87 -18.93
N THR A 181 -21.35 -9.59 -19.49
CA THR A 181 -21.92 -9.30 -20.79
C THR A 181 -23.27 -8.62 -20.62
N MET A 182 -23.44 -7.49 -21.26
CA MET A 182 -24.66 -6.69 -21.21
C MET A 182 -25.22 -6.46 -22.61
N GLU A 183 -26.53 -6.34 -22.71
CA GLU A 183 -27.26 -6.17 -23.96
C GLU A 183 -28.23 -5.00 -23.87
N LEU A 184 -28.22 -4.10 -24.87
CA LEU A 184 -29.22 -3.05 -25.00
C LEU A 184 -30.61 -3.66 -25.22
N LYS A 185 -31.62 -3.18 -24.49
CA LYS A 185 -33.00 -3.60 -24.65
C LYS A 185 -33.59 -3.09 -25.98
N ASN A 186 -33.21 -1.91 -26.41
CA ASN A 186 -33.62 -1.34 -27.70
C ASN A 186 -32.40 -0.77 -28.49
N PRO A 187 -31.67 -1.62 -29.24
CA PRO A 187 -30.52 -1.19 -30.02
C PRO A 187 -30.85 -0.32 -31.24
N ALA A 188 -32.15 -0.17 -31.56
CA ALA A 188 -32.60 0.76 -32.60
C ALA A 188 -32.56 2.22 -32.12
N LEU A 189 -32.74 2.45 -30.82
CA LEU A 189 -32.78 3.78 -30.20
C LEU A 189 -31.54 4.14 -29.41
N TYR A 190 -30.83 3.13 -28.94
CA TYR A 190 -29.67 3.30 -28.03
C TYR A 190 -28.43 2.67 -28.59
N ARG A 191 -27.29 3.20 -28.19
CA ARG A 191 -25.96 2.64 -28.48
C ARG A 191 -25.06 2.74 -27.26
N TRP A 192 -24.05 1.89 -27.22
CA TRP A 192 -22.96 2.03 -26.24
C TRP A 192 -22.01 3.14 -26.67
N PRO A 193 -21.21 3.72 -25.75
CA PRO A 193 -20.16 4.65 -26.12
C PRO A 193 -19.23 4.02 -27.16
N GLU A 194 -18.95 4.77 -28.23
CA GLU A 194 -18.03 4.37 -29.31
C GLU A 194 -18.36 3.02 -30.00
N SER A 195 -19.56 2.48 -29.82
CA SER A 195 -19.96 1.20 -30.40
C SER A 195 -21.44 1.21 -30.84
N GLU A 196 -21.69 0.65 -32.02
CA GLU A 196 -23.05 0.39 -32.55
C GLU A 196 -23.53 -1.04 -32.24
N GLU A 197 -22.67 -1.87 -31.61
CA GLU A 197 -23.03 -3.22 -31.27
C GLU A 197 -24.11 -3.27 -30.18
N LYS A 198 -24.97 -4.26 -30.27
CA LYS A 198 -26.04 -4.49 -29.27
C LYS A 198 -25.47 -4.91 -27.91
N ILE A 199 -24.34 -5.62 -27.91
CA ILE A 199 -23.70 -6.22 -26.76
C ILE A 199 -22.46 -5.39 -26.39
N THR A 200 -22.22 -5.22 -25.10
CA THR A 200 -20.95 -4.77 -24.55
C THR A 200 -20.44 -5.75 -23.51
N ILE A 201 -19.12 -5.82 -23.40
CA ILE A 201 -18.43 -6.68 -22.44
C ILE A 201 -17.64 -5.78 -21.50
N LEU A 202 -17.94 -5.88 -20.21
CA LEU A 202 -17.27 -5.13 -19.17
C LEU A 202 -16.33 -6.05 -18.39
N PRO A 203 -15.02 -5.81 -18.44
CA PRO A 203 -14.08 -6.54 -17.63
C PRO A 203 -14.21 -6.15 -16.15
N TYR A 204 -14.03 -7.12 -15.27
CA TYR A 204 -13.88 -6.88 -13.84
C TYR A 204 -12.83 -7.81 -13.25
N LYS A 205 -12.36 -7.47 -12.05
CA LYS A 205 -11.33 -8.23 -11.37
C LYS A 205 -11.76 -8.59 -9.95
N ILE A 206 -11.52 -9.84 -9.58
CA ILE A 206 -11.48 -10.26 -8.18
C ILE A 206 -10.00 -10.25 -7.79
N GLN A 207 -9.63 -9.31 -6.93
CA GLN A 207 -8.26 -9.17 -6.43
C GLN A 207 -7.95 -10.28 -5.42
N LYS A 208 -6.68 -10.63 -5.27
CA LYS A 208 -6.24 -11.51 -4.20
C LYS A 208 -6.48 -10.85 -2.85
N ALA A 209 -6.87 -11.64 -1.85
CA ALA A 209 -7.02 -11.17 -0.49
C ALA A 209 -5.66 -10.90 0.14
N LYS A 210 -5.62 -9.96 1.07
CA LYS A 210 -4.51 -9.81 2.02
C LYS A 210 -4.79 -10.66 3.25
N ALA A 211 -3.73 -11.21 3.82
CA ALA A 211 -3.84 -11.93 5.09
C ALA A 211 -3.67 -10.98 6.27
N ASP A 212 -4.43 -11.22 7.32
CA ASP A 212 -4.23 -10.62 8.63
C ASP A 212 -3.38 -11.52 9.49
N ILE A 213 -2.24 -11.02 9.95
CA ILE A 213 -1.31 -11.71 10.82
C ILE A 213 -1.51 -11.19 12.23
N THR A 214 -1.87 -12.07 13.16
CA THR A 214 -2.16 -11.72 14.56
C THR A 214 -1.42 -12.63 15.53
N GLY A 215 -1.31 -12.18 16.79
CA GLY A 215 -0.61 -12.92 17.82
C GLY A 215 0.80 -12.39 18.06
N THR A 216 1.45 -12.95 19.06
CA THR A 216 2.83 -12.61 19.43
C THR A 216 3.68 -13.87 19.39
N PRO A 217 4.80 -13.87 18.66
CA PRO A 217 5.67 -15.03 18.62
C PRO A 217 6.31 -15.27 19.98
N ASP A 218 6.54 -16.54 20.35
CA ASP A 218 7.24 -16.92 21.55
C ASP A 218 8.73 -16.52 21.44
N PRO A 219 9.25 -15.57 22.26
CA PRO A 219 10.63 -15.12 22.17
C PRO A 219 11.66 -16.20 22.48
N GLU A 220 11.32 -17.18 23.34
CA GLU A 220 12.23 -18.27 23.67
C GLU A 220 12.40 -19.22 22.48
N LYS A 221 11.35 -19.43 21.72
CA LYS A 221 11.43 -20.20 20.47
C LYS A 221 12.17 -19.46 19.35
N LEU A 222 12.12 -18.13 19.33
CA LEU A 222 12.88 -17.29 18.40
C LEU A 222 14.33 -17.03 18.89
N THR A 223 14.87 -17.91 19.74
CA THR A 223 16.22 -17.81 20.24
C THR A 223 17.04 -19.04 19.85
N LEU A 224 18.17 -18.82 19.16
CA LEU A 224 19.16 -19.82 18.84
C LEU A 224 20.18 -19.94 20.00
N ILE A 225 20.82 -21.10 20.13
CA ILE A 225 22.07 -21.29 20.90
C ILE A 225 23.19 -21.26 19.89
N TYR A 226 24.30 -20.58 20.20
CA TYR A 226 25.45 -20.51 19.30
C TYR A 226 25.95 -21.90 18.90
N GLY A 227 26.05 -22.14 17.60
CA GLY A 227 26.30 -23.46 17.02
C GLY A 227 25.09 -24.01 16.27
N GLN A 228 23.88 -23.49 16.53
CA GLN A 228 22.69 -23.79 15.72
C GLN A 228 22.67 -22.95 14.45
N MET A 229 22.15 -23.51 13.39
CA MET A 229 21.95 -22.86 12.09
C MET A 229 20.46 -22.84 11.73
N LEU A 230 20.09 -21.92 10.84
CA LEU A 230 18.75 -21.85 10.27
C LEU A 230 18.71 -22.59 8.92
N SER A 231 17.54 -23.09 8.58
CA SER A 231 17.26 -23.68 7.26
C SER A 231 15.92 -23.22 6.75
N ASP A 232 15.88 -22.97 5.45
CA ASP A 232 14.66 -22.72 4.66
C ASP A 232 13.91 -24.03 4.29
N GLY A 233 14.37 -25.17 4.78
CA GLY A 233 13.70 -26.46 4.61
C GLY A 233 12.37 -26.55 5.37
N LEU A 234 11.54 -27.51 4.97
CA LEU A 234 10.26 -27.81 5.61
C LEU A 234 10.37 -28.99 6.62
N THR A 235 11.44 -29.77 6.56
CA THR A 235 11.62 -30.96 7.39
C THR A 235 12.51 -30.67 8.57
N SER A 236 11.99 -30.84 9.77
CA SER A 236 12.74 -30.71 11.02
C SER A 236 13.61 -31.94 11.27
N GLU A 237 14.75 -31.74 11.97
CA GLU A 237 15.56 -32.84 12.49
C GLU A 237 14.75 -33.74 13.44
N THR A 238 15.11 -35.02 13.49
CA THR A 238 14.45 -36.03 14.35
C THR A 238 14.81 -35.88 15.83
N GLU A 239 15.85 -35.09 16.17
CA GLU A 239 16.23 -34.78 17.56
C GLU A 239 15.07 -34.09 18.29
N PRO A 240 14.50 -34.70 19.33
CA PRO A 240 13.35 -34.15 20.03
C PRO A 240 13.69 -32.92 20.90
N ASP A 241 14.93 -32.86 21.40
CA ASP A 241 15.40 -31.71 22.19
C ASP A 241 15.87 -30.59 21.27
N ARG A 242 15.07 -29.55 21.17
CA ARG A 242 15.38 -28.39 20.34
C ARG A 242 16.75 -27.80 20.63
N ALA A 243 17.20 -27.82 21.91
CA ALA A 243 18.50 -27.28 22.30
C ALA A 243 19.68 -28.08 21.72
N LYS A 244 19.47 -29.30 21.27
CA LYS A 244 20.48 -30.18 20.65
C LYS A 244 20.43 -30.21 19.14
N LYS A 245 19.33 -29.72 18.52
CA LYS A 245 19.24 -29.66 17.06
C LYS A 245 20.35 -28.76 16.50
N LYS A 246 21.00 -29.22 15.43
CA LYS A 246 22.02 -28.44 14.71
C LYS A 246 21.35 -27.42 13.79
N THR A 247 20.25 -27.79 13.19
CA THR A 247 19.54 -26.98 12.23
C THR A 247 18.08 -26.79 12.66
N LEU A 248 17.61 -25.55 12.64
CA LEU A 248 16.25 -25.17 12.98
C LEU A 248 15.53 -24.60 11.77
N ILE A 249 14.31 -25.07 11.53
CA ILE A 249 13.41 -24.56 10.51
C ILE A 249 12.38 -23.61 11.15
N ALA A 250 11.63 -22.88 10.33
CA ALA A 250 10.62 -21.92 10.82
C ALA A 250 9.58 -22.59 11.74
N LYS A 251 9.15 -23.80 11.44
CA LYS A 251 8.20 -24.59 12.25
C LYS A 251 8.71 -24.87 13.68
N ASP A 252 10.02 -25.02 13.87
CA ASP A 252 10.62 -25.22 15.21
C ASP A 252 10.61 -23.93 16.04
N MET A 253 10.51 -22.78 15.40
CA MET A 253 10.77 -21.49 15.99
C MET A 253 9.54 -20.57 16.05
N ILE A 254 8.71 -20.56 15.00
CA ILE A 254 7.57 -19.65 14.93
C ILE A 254 6.34 -20.33 15.50
N SER A 255 5.82 -19.77 16.59
CA SER A 255 4.58 -20.24 17.24
C SER A 255 3.83 -19.05 17.83
N GLY A 256 2.54 -19.22 18.12
CA GLY A 256 1.69 -18.16 18.69
C GLY A 256 1.19 -17.13 17.65
N ILE A 257 1.52 -17.33 16.38
CA ILE A 257 1.06 -16.50 15.27
C ILE A 257 -0.13 -17.16 14.59
N LYS A 258 -1.18 -16.38 14.35
CA LYS A 258 -2.37 -16.79 13.60
C LYS A 258 -2.45 -15.98 12.31
N VAL A 259 -2.80 -16.66 11.24
CA VAL A 259 -3.01 -16.07 9.93
C VAL A 259 -4.48 -16.22 9.57
N LYS A 260 -5.11 -15.12 9.17
CA LYS A 260 -6.48 -15.11 8.65
C LYS A 260 -6.49 -14.61 7.22
N VAL A 261 -7.28 -15.24 6.39
CA VAL A 261 -7.57 -14.82 5.04
C VAL A 261 -9.09 -14.70 4.90
N ALA A 262 -9.57 -13.55 4.45
CA ALA A 262 -11.01 -13.29 4.36
C ALA A 262 -11.75 -13.61 5.68
N GLU A 263 -11.23 -13.12 6.81
CA GLU A 263 -11.74 -13.35 8.18
C GLU A 263 -11.69 -14.80 8.69
N MET A 264 -11.24 -15.76 7.88
CA MET A 264 -11.14 -17.16 8.28
C MET A 264 -9.71 -17.51 8.73
N GLU A 265 -9.58 -18.19 9.88
CA GLU A 265 -8.29 -18.70 10.35
C GLU A 265 -7.78 -19.73 9.34
N THR A 266 -6.58 -19.51 8.83
CA THR A 266 -5.98 -20.30 7.74
C THR A 266 -4.89 -21.19 8.30
N ALA A 267 -5.05 -22.51 8.09
CA ALA A 267 -4.01 -23.49 8.41
C ALA A 267 -2.86 -23.38 7.41
N GLY A 268 -1.63 -23.56 7.90
CA GLY A 268 -0.44 -23.54 7.06
C GLY A 268 0.84 -23.59 7.89
N GLU A 269 1.96 -23.45 7.24
CA GLU A 269 3.28 -23.50 7.86
C GLU A 269 4.15 -22.31 7.46
N TRP A 270 4.95 -21.81 8.41
CA TRP A 270 5.96 -20.81 8.16
C TRP A 270 7.21 -21.46 7.60
N GLN A 271 7.83 -20.82 6.60
CA GLN A 271 9.12 -21.19 6.03
C GLN A 271 10.04 -19.97 6.06
N TRP A 272 11.29 -20.15 6.49
CA TRP A 272 12.27 -19.09 6.42
C TRP A 272 12.61 -18.75 4.97
N LYS A 273 12.74 -17.45 4.69
CA LYS A 273 13.27 -16.92 3.43
C LYS A 273 14.64 -16.32 3.75
N LEU A 274 15.68 -17.18 3.68
CA LEU A 274 17.01 -16.86 4.15
C LEU A 274 17.96 -16.51 3.01
N GLU A 275 18.78 -15.48 3.26
CA GLU A 275 19.96 -15.20 2.45
C GLU A 275 21.09 -16.22 2.79
N GLU A 276 22.08 -16.38 1.90
CA GLU A 276 23.17 -17.35 2.10
C GLU A 276 24.02 -17.06 3.36
N SER A 277 24.09 -15.81 3.80
CA SER A 277 24.72 -15.43 5.06
C SER A 277 23.94 -15.86 6.29
N GLU A 278 22.63 -15.96 6.19
CA GLU A 278 21.70 -16.32 7.28
C GLU A 278 21.58 -17.82 7.46
N LYS A 279 21.90 -18.60 6.43
CA LYS A 279 22.01 -20.07 6.49
C LYS A 279 23.27 -20.56 7.21
N LYS A 280 24.24 -19.66 7.45
CA LYS A 280 25.44 -19.94 8.19
C LYS A 280 25.23 -19.82 9.70
N GLN A 281 26.19 -20.24 10.48
CA GLN A 281 26.18 -20.06 11.92
C GLN A 281 26.22 -18.56 12.27
N LEU A 282 25.14 -18.09 12.92
CA LEU A 282 25.02 -16.71 13.36
C LEU A 282 25.76 -16.49 14.67
N ALA A 283 26.51 -15.39 14.80
CA ALA A 283 27.23 -15.02 16.01
C ALA A 283 26.28 -14.45 17.09
N VAL A 284 26.72 -14.48 18.32
CA VAL A 284 26.05 -13.78 19.42
C VAL A 284 26.28 -12.27 19.24
N THR A 285 25.23 -11.50 19.21
CA THR A 285 25.29 -10.04 19.09
C THR A 285 24.30 -9.39 20.08
N GLU A 286 24.55 -8.12 20.41
CA GLU A 286 23.59 -7.34 21.21
C GLU A 286 22.29 -7.07 20.43
N ASN A 287 22.41 -6.88 19.13
CA ASN A 287 21.29 -6.68 18.24
C ASN A 287 20.75 -8.02 17.73
N ALA A 288 19.44 -8.20 17.84
CA ALA A 288 18.80 -9.38 17.25
C ALA A 288 18.78 -9.31 15.72
N TYR A 289 18.81 -10.47 15.09
CA TYR A 289 18.67 -10.62 13.63
C TYR A 289 17.21 -10.43 13.22
N LYS A 290 16.97 -9.69 12.13
CA LYS A 290 15.64 -9.55 11.50
C LYS A 290 15.59 -10.47 10.30
N LEU A 291 14.81 -11.53 10.40
CA LEU A 291 14.73 -12.59 9.40
C LEU A 291 13.32 -12.65 8.82
N GLN A 292 13.23 -12.79 7.52
CA GLN A 292 11.96 -12.91 6.81
C GLN A 292 11.49 -14.36 6.77
N ALA A 293 10.19 -14.57 6.99
CA ALA A 293 9.54 -15.85 6.75
C ALA A 293 8.29 -15.67 5.91
N VAL A 294 7.95 -16.70 5.15
CA VAL A 294 6.77 -16.78 4.29
C VAL A 294 5.84 -17.83 4.88
N PHE A 295 4.57 -17.51 4.99
CA PHE A 295 3.55 -18.47 5.38
C PHE A 295 2.99 -19.17 4.13
N GLN A 296 2.97 -20.48 4.15
CA GLN A 296 2.40 -21.31 3.11
C GLN A 296 1.05 -21.86 3.59
N PRO A 297 -0.08 -21.38 3.05
CA PRO A 297 -1.38 -21.96 3.34
C PRO A 297 -1.41 -23.45 2.98
N ALA A 298 -2.02 -24.27 3.83
CA ALA A 298 -2.17 -25.70 3.57
C ALA A 298 -3.20 -26.00 2.48
N ASP A 299 -4.17 -25.09 2.30
CA ASP A 299 -5.18 -25.18 1.26
C ASP A 299 -4.69 -24.46 0.00
N GLU A 300 -4.50 -25.20 -1.08
CA GLU A 300 -4.05 -24.68 -2.37
C GLU A 300 -5.02 -23.63 -2.95
N SER A 301 -6.32 -23.75 -2.68
CA SER A 301 -7.30 -22.79 -3.13
C SER A 301 -7.10 -21.42 -2.44
N VAL A 302 -6.79 -21.45 -1.16
CA VAL A 302 -6.43 -20.21 -0.42
C VAL A 302 -5.09 -19.65 -0.91
N ALA A 303 -4.07 -20.52 -1.06
CA ALA A 303 -2.74 -20.11 -1.52
C ALA A 303 -2.75 -19.41 -2.88
N LYS A 304 -3.64 -19.86 -3.78
CA LYS A 304 -3.82 -19.26 -5.12
C LYS A 304 -4.44 -17.86 -5.06
N ASN A 305 -5.31 -17.63 -4.08
CA ASN A 305 -6.21 -16.47 -3.99
C ASN A 305 -5.79 -15.42 -2.96
N VAL A 306 -4.62 -15.57 -2.35
CA VAL A 306 -4.05 -14.63 -1.38
C VAL A 306 -2.75 -14.02 -1.92
N GLU A 307 -2.46 -12.78 -1.53
CA GLU A 307 -1.15 -12.19 -1.74
C GLU A 307 -0.08 -12.95 -0.95
N PRO A 308 1.21 -12.92 -1.33
CA PRO A 308 2.28 -13.54 -0.54
C PRO A 308 2.23 -13.07 0.92
N ILE A 309 2.20 -14.05 1.84
CA ILE A 309 2.09 -13.78 3.27
C ILE A 309 3.50 -13.82 3.85
N GLU A 310 4.07 -12.67 4.11
CA GLU A 310 5.45 -12.51 4.57
C GLU A 310 5.47 -11.70 5.87
N GLU A 311 6.36 -12.10 6.81
CA GLU A 311 6.55 -11.41 8.09
C GLU A 311 8.01 -11.42 8.49
N ILE A 312 8.45 -10.38 9.23
CA ILE A 312 9.82 -10.27 9.73
C ILE A 312 9.85 -10.63 11.22
N PHE A 313 10.60 -11.66 11.53
CA PHE A 313 10.79 -12.14 12.90
C PHE A 313 12.13 -11.69 13.47
N THR A 314 12.12 -11.35 14.76
CA THR A 314 13.32 -10.97 15.50
C THR A 314 13.91 -12.19 16.17
N VAL A 315 15.06 -12.67 15.67
CA VAL A 315 15.76 -13.86 16.15
C VAL A 315 17.00 -13.47 16.96
N LYS A 316 17.16 -14.03 18.15
CA LYS A 316 18.31 -13.83 19.02
C LYS A 316 19.21 -15.04 18.98
N VAL A 317 20.50 -14.83 19.28
CA VAL A 317 21.48 -15.90 19.50
C VAL A 317 22.03 -15.79 20.94
N LYS A 318 21.85 -16.83 21.74
CA LYS A 318 22.40 -16.95 23.08
C LYS A 318 23.76 -17.62 23.02
N LYS A 319 24.65 -17.27 23.96
CA LYS A 319 25.95 -17.94 24.14
C LYS A 319 25.75 -19.44 24.41
N ALA A 320 26.60 -20.24 23.81
CA ALA A 320 26.66 -21.66 24.17
C ALA A 320 27.48 -21.85 25.45
N VAL A 321 27.05 -22.80 26.27
CA VAL A 321 27.80 -23.25 27.41
C VAL A 321 28.66 -24.44 26.97
N PRO A 322 30.02 -24.36 27.03
CA PRO A 322 30.87 -25.48 26.64
C PRO A 322 30.57 -26.76 27.41
N ALA A 323 30.54 -27.89 26.70
CA ALA A 323 30.49 -29.21 27.31
C ALA A 323 31.92 -29.62 27.71
N LEU A 324 32.13 -29.84 29.01
CA LEU A 324 33.44 -30.13 29.54
C LEU A 324 33.65 -31.65 29.75
N THR A 325 34.82 -32.14 29.36
CA THR A 325 35.34 -33.46 29.75
C THR A 325 36.62 -33.25 30.55
N CYS A 326 36.60 -33.68 31.80
CA CYS A 326 37.71 -33.53 32.75
C CYS A 326 38.40 -34.88 33.00
N LYS A 327 39.72 -34.98 32.83
CA LYS A 327 40.48 -36.21 33.03
C LYS A 327 41.80 -35.95 33.77
N ASP A 328 42.26 -36.98 34.47
CA ASP A 328 43.59 -37.06 35.06
C ASP A 328 43.92 -35.91 36.00
N PHE A 329 42.95 -35.46 36.78
CA PHE A 329 43.15 -34.39 37.77
C PHE A 329 43.79 -34.89 38.99
N SER A 330 44.95 -34.22 39.37
CA SER A 330 45.69 -34.44 40.59
C SER A 330 46.20 -33.10 41.13
N GLY A 331 46.40 -33.00 42.41
CA GLY A 331 46.98 -31.80 43.03
C GLY A 331 48.18 -32.10 43.91
N LYS A 332 49.07 -31.13 43.97
CA LYS A 332 50.27 -31.17 44.85
C LYS A 332 50.22 -29.97 45.80
N LEU A 333 50.25 -30.24 47.08
CA LEU A 333 50.24 -29.23 48.13
C LEU A 333 51.55 -29.31 48.92
N PHE A 334 52.15 -28.19 49.21
CA PHE A 334 53.42 -28.13 50.01
C PHE A 334 53.14 -27.62 51.42
N ASN A 335 53.41 -28.41 52.40
CA ASN A 335 53.47 -28.00 53.83
C ASN A 335 54.84 -27.60 54.21
N SER A 336 54.99 -26.70 55.18
CA SER A 336 56.28 -26.38 55.80
C SER A 336 56.45 -27.14 57.10
N ILE A 337 57.73 -27.25 57.54
CA ILE A 337 58.04 -27.76 58.84
C ILE A 337 58.59 -26.57 59.64
N ASP A 338 58.08 -26.29 60.84
CA ASP A 338 58.57 -25.21 61.69
C ASP A 338 59.94 -25.57 62.35
N ASN A 339 60.55 -24.61 63.07
CA ASN A 339 61.82 -24.79 63.73
C ASN A 339 61.79 -25.82 64.87
N GLU A 340 60.60 -26.23 65.33
CA GLU A 340 60.34 -27.21 66.37
C GLU A 340 60.06 -28.61 65.77
N GLY A 341 60.04 -28.73 64.43
CA GLY A 341 59.73 -29.95 63.70
C GLY A 341 58.28 -30.28 63.51
N ASN A 342 57.35 -29.34 63.79
CA ASN A 342 55.93 -29.54 63.60
C ASN A 342 55.50 -29.20 62.15
N VAL A 343 54.50 -29.92 61.61
CA VAL A 343 53.98 -29.66 60.29
C VAL A 343 53.09 -28.45 60.38
N VAL A 344 53.38 -27.43 59.59
CA VAL A 344 52.51 -26.27 59.33
C VAL A 344 51.76 -26.54 58.04
N GLY A 345 50.49 -26.80 58.21
CA GLY A 345 49.59 -27.10 57.04
C GLY A 345 49.38 -25.93 56.14
N SER A 346 49.04 -26.19 54.88
CA SER A 346 48.71 -25.23 53.86
C SER A 346 47.25 -25.35 53.50
N TYR A 347 46.65 -24.22 53.03
CA TYR A 347 45.26 -24.19 52.51
C TYR A 347 45.20 -24.94 51.18
N LEU A 348 44.05 -25.60 50.92
CA LEU A 348 43.81 -26.31 49.65
C LEU A 348 43.88 -25.39 48.43
N SER A 349 43.62 -24.10 48.61
CA SER A 349 43.75 -23.08 47.55
C SER A 349 45.19 -22.89 47.06
N ASN A 350 46.17 -23.31 47.86
CA ASN A 350 47.61 -23.28 47.52
C ASN A 350 48.07 -24.52 46.74
N ALA A 351 47.19 -25.50 46.50
CA ALA A 351 47.55 -26.69 45.78
C ALA A 351 47.81 -26.38 44.29
N GLU A 352 48.90 -26.90 43.77
CA GLU A 352 49.19 -26.91 42.34
C GLU A 352 48.34 -28.02 41.69
N ILE A 353 47.32 -27.62 40.94
CA ILE A 353 46.40 -28.54 40.29
C ILE A 353 46.84 -28.78 38.86
N ASN A 354 46.98 -30.05 38.48
CA ASN A 354 47.22 -30.52 37.13
C ASN A 354 46.01 -31.35 36.65
N GLY A 355 45.76 -31.31 35.39
CA GLY A 355 44.66 -32.05 34.77
C GLY A 355 44.46 -31.62 33.34
N TRP A 356 43.56 -32.33 32.67
CA TRP A 356 43.23 -32.06 31.29
C TRP A 356 41.73 -31.79 31.16
N VAL A 357 41.42 -30.70 30.46
CA VAL A 357 40.06 -30.26 30.17
C VAL A 357 39.88 -30.17 28.66
N GLU A 358 38.94 -30.94 28.13
CA GLU A 358 38.44 -30.77 26.77
C GLU A 358 37.10 -30.05 26.83
N ALA A 359 37.02 -28.90 26.17
CA ALA A 359 35.80 -28.14 26.04
C ALA A 359 35.30 -28.21 24.59
N LYS A 360 34.04 -28.57 24.41
CA LYS A 360 33.41 -28.70 23.09
C LYS A 360 32.13 -27.89 23.03
N ASN A 361 31.83 -27.36 21.83
CA ASN A 361 30.50 -26.82 21.54
C ASN A 361 29.48 -27.96 21.67
N PRO A 362 28.44 -27.82 22.48
CA PRO A 362 27.49 -28.91 22.73
C PRO A 362 26.65 -29.30 21.51
N ILE A 363 26.63 -28.46 20.46
CA ILE A 363 25.82 -28.63 19.24
C ILE A 363 26.70 -29.11 18.08
N THR A 364 27.77 -28.38 17.77
CA THR A 364 28.65 -28.69 16.62
C THR A 364 29.68 -29.76 16.95
N GLY A 365 30.06 -29.93 18.24
CA GLY A 365 31.11 -30.81 18.68
C GLY A 365 32.52 -30.26 18.48
N GLU A 366 32.67 -29.02 17.98
CA GLU A 366 33.97 -28.38 17.75
C GLU A 366 34.65 -28.06 19.06
N THR A 367 36.00 -28.21 19.08
CA THR A 367 36.82 -27.91 20.26
C THR A 367 36.89 -26.41 20.49
N ILE A 368 36.72 -26.00 21.75
CA ILE A 368 36.75 -24.61 22.19
C ILE A 368 38.08 -24.36 22.92
N VAL A 369 38.83 -23.38 22.46
CA VAL A 369 40.06 -22.93 23.11
C VAL A 369 39.72 -22.04 24.30
N GLY A 370 40.46 -22.22 25.42
CA GLY A 370 40.25 -21.45 26.63
C GLY A 370 41.20 -21.88 27.76
N THR A 371 41.00 -21.31 28.93
CA THR A 371 41.73 -21.61 30.13
C THR A 371 40.83 -22.18 31.20
N TRP A 372 41.36 -22.91 32.12
CA TRP A 372 40.59 -23.42 33.25
C TRP A 372 41.26 -23.10 34.58
N LYS A 373 40.46 -22.99 35.63
CA LYS A 373 40.92 -22.80 37.02
C LYS A 373 40.09 -23.71 37.92
N ALA A 374 40.80 -24.41 38.81
CA ALA A 374 40.21 -25.18 39.89
C ALA A 374 40.34 -24.44 41.21
N THR A 375 39.23 -24.30 41.94
CA THR A 375 39.21 -23.70 43.28
C THR A 375 38.57 -24.69 44.27
N PRO A 376 39.09 -24.90 45.48
CA PRO A 376 38.46 -25.80 46.44
C PRO A 376 37.06 -25.33 46.80
N VAL A 377 36.10 -26.25 46.89
CA VAL A 377 34.72 -25.93 47.34
C VAL A 377 34.75 -25.47 48.78
N GLU A 378 35.58 -26.07 49.62
CA GLU A 378 35.86 -25.67 50.98
C GLU A 378 37.40 -25.51 51.15
N ASP A 379 37.86 -24.28 51.36
CA ASP A 379 39.24 -23.98 51.51
C ASP A 379 39.69 -24.21 52.99
N LYS A 380 40.31 -25.35 53.26
CA LYS A 380 40.73 -25.75 54.57
C LYS A 380 42.23 -26.10 54.61
N VAL A 381 42.79 -25.98 55.79
CA VAL A 381 44.18 -26.33 56.03
C VAL A 381 44.37 -27.85 56.10
N ILE A 382 45.31 -28.38 55.33
CA ILE A 382 45.67 -29.80 55.30
C ILE A 382 47.03 -29.98 55.94
N THR A 383 47.04 -30.79 56.98
CA THR A 383 48.29 -31.09 57.75
C THR A 383 48.83 -32.50 57.52
N LYS A 384 48.07 -33.41 56.98
CA LYS A 384 48.42 -34.80 56.72
C LYS A 384 48.32 -35.15 55.25
N GLU A 385 49.02 -36.25 54.90
CA GLU A 385 49.04 -36.74 53.55
C GLU A 385 47.67 -37.09 53.05
N GLY A 386 47.35 -36.64 51.86
CA GLY A 386 46.48 -37.04 50.85
C GLY A 386 45.01 -37.31 51.12
N GLY A 387 44.23 -36.94 50.17
CA GLY A 387 42.79 -37.25 50.08
C GLY A 387 42.15 -36.66 48.89
N GLY A 388 40.94 -37.15 48.58
CA GLY A 388 40.10 -36.56 47.61
C GLY A 388 39.36 -35.37 48.20
N PHE A 389 39.47 -34.22 47.52
CA PHE A 389 38.79 -32.98 47.90
C PHE A 389 37.97 -32.47 46.73
N ALA A 390 36.80 -31.88 47.02
CA ALA A 390 35.91 -31.29 46.01
C ALA A 390 36.43 -29.91 45.57
N TYR A 391 36.59 -29.76 44.28
CA TYR A 391 36.97 -28.50 43.64
C TYR A 391 35.89 -28.08 42.68
N LYS A 392 35.70 -26.77 42.57
CA LYS A 392 34.96 -26.13 41.51
C LYS A 392 35.91 -25.82 40.36
N LEU A 393 35.68 -26.41 39.19
CA LEU A 393 36.43 -26.12 37.99
C LEU A 393 35.64 -25.16 37.12
N THR A 394 36.24 -24.01 36.80
CA THR A 394 35.68 -23.01 35.87
C THR A 394 36.55 -23.00 34.63
N PHE A 395 35.92 -23.21 33.47
CA PHE A 395 36.55 -23.06 32.17
C PHE A 395 36.09 -21.73 31.55
N THR A 396 37.08 -20.90 31.19
CA THR A 396 36.83 -19.59 30.54
C THR A 396 37.26 -19.67 29.08
N PRO A 397 36.30 -19.62 28.11
CA PRO A 397 36.64 -19.64 26.69
C PRO A 397 37.41 -18.39 26.26
N GLU A 398 38.27 -18.49 25.26
CA GLU A 398 38.89 -17.33 24.60
C GLU A 398 37.85 -16.50 23.84
N ASP A 399 36.91 -17.17 23.14
CA ASP A 399 35.78 -16.54 22.51
C ASP A 399 34.67 -16.28 23.53
N THR A 400 34.81 -15.20 24.29
CA THR A 400 33.83 -14.76 25.29
C THR A 400 32.58 -14.12 24.66
N VAL A 401 32.57 -13.86 23.35
CA VAL A 401 31.42 -13.33 22.64
C VAL A 401 30.37 -14.43 22.45
N ASN A 402 30.80 -15.58 21.96
CA ASN A 402 29.89 -16.65 21.54
C ASN A 402 29.72 -17.74 22.63
N TYR A 403 30.59 -17.80 23.61
CA TYR A 403 30.53 -18.78 24.68
C TYR A 403 30.44 -18.11 26.04
N SER A 404 29.77 -18.76 26.99
CA SER A 404 29.81 -18.45 28.39
C SER A 404 30.86 -19.34 29.11
N GLU A 405 31.24 -18.98 30.33
CA GLU A 405 31.98 -19.87 31.20
C GLU A 405 31.21 -21.17 31.45
N ALA A 406 31.95 -22.24 31.58
CA ALA A 406 31.41 -23.55 31.96
C ALA A 406 32.01 -24.01 33.29
N VAL A 407 31.20 -24.62 34.14
CA VAL A 407 31.56 -24.96 35.49
C VAL A 407 31.28 -26.44 35.78
N VAL A 408 32.22 -27.09 36.47
CA VAL A 408 32.05 -28.40 37.13
C VAL A 408 32.12 -28.17 38.63
N GLU A 409 30.99 -28.31 39.34
CA GLU A 409 30.88 -27.85 40.75
C GLU A 409 31.61 -28.74 41.77
N ASN A 410 31.69 -30.03 41.59
CA ASN A 410 32.23 -30.97 42.58
C ASN A 410 33.23 -31.95 41.94
N LEU A 411 34.24 -31.43 41.25
CA LEU A 411 35.30 -32.27 40.71
C LEU A 411 36.17 -32.82 41.84
N MET A 412 36.18 -34.13 42.04
CA MET A 412 37.02 -34.76 43.04
C MET A 412 38.45 -34.82 42.57
N ILE A 413 39.36 -34.11 43.27
CA ILE A 413 40.79 -34.05 42.97
C ILE A 413 41.56 -34.68 44.17
N TYR A 414 42.41 -35.65 43.89
CA TYR A 414 43.31 -36.22 44.89
C TYR A 414 44.50 -35.29 45.09
N ILE A 415 44.68 -34.80 46.32
CA ILE A 415 45.82 -33.92 46.72
C ILE A 415 46.93 -34.73 47.35
N HIS A 416 48.09 -34.66 46.77
CA HIS A 416 49.30 -35.22 47.33
C HIS A 416 50.05 -34.13 48.13
N VAL A 417 50.48 -34.43 49.32
CA VAL A 417 51.14 -33.47 50.21
C VAL A 417 52.64 -33.77 50.29
N ASP A 418 53.43 -32.79 49.89
CA ASP A 418 54.87 -32.78 50.06
C ASP A 418 55.28 -31.81 51.16
N TYR A 419 56.47 -32.02 51.69
CA TYR A 419 57.00 -31.18 52.74
C TYR A 419 58.24 -30.42 52.22
N LYS A 420 58.22 -29.10 52.39
CA LYS A 420 59.41 -28.26 52.13
C LYS A 420 60.27 -28.15 53.42
N PRO A 421 61.56 -28.54 53.42
CA PRO A 421 62.41 -28.28 54.55
C PRO A 421 62.48 -26.76 54.78
N VAL A 422 62.54 -26.36 56.07
CA VAL A 422 62.87 -24.99 56.44
C VAL A 422 64.31 -24.73 55.96
N VAL A 423 64.48 -23.83 55.03
CA VAL A 423 65.83 -23.31 54.74
C VAL A 423 66.15 -22.42 55.92
N PRO A 424 67.24 -22.74 56.72
CA PRO A 424 67.65 -21.84 57.76
C PRO A 424 67.93 -20.47 57.16
N THR A 425 67.30 -19.48 57.72
CA THR A 425 67.61 -18.09 57.34
C THR A 425 69.03 -17.87 57.83
N ASP A 426 70.04 -17.86 56.93
CA ASP A 426 71.43 -17.52 57.24
C ASP A 426 71.44 -16.22 58.02
N ALA A 427 72.35 -16.22 59.05
CA ALA A 427 72.58 -15.05 59.88
C ALA A 427 72.86 -13.81 59.05
N PRO A 428 72.49 -12.64 59.54
CA PRO A 428 72.61 -11.40 58.74
C PRO A 428 74.06 -11.22 58.33
N ALA A 429 74.31 -11.06 57.05
CA ALA A 429 75.60 -10.73 56.46
C ALA A 429 76.18 -9.46 57.13
N PRO A 430 77.51 -9.42 57.41
CA PRO A 430 78.15 -8.25 58.04
C PRO A 430 77.93 -7.03 57.07
N THR A 431 77.58 -5.92 57.72
CA THR A 431 77.35 -4.61 57.07
C THR A 431 78.62 -4.19 56.31
N GLU A 432 78.60 -4.19 55.04
CA GLU A 432 79.66 -3.61 54.20
C GLU A 432 79.66 -2.08 54.32
N THR A 433 80.90 -1.56 54.48
CA THR A 433 81.23 -0.14 54.59
C THR A 433 80.86 0.56 53.23
N PRO A 434 80.23 1.74 53.22
CA PRO A 434 79.86 2.38 51.97
C PRO A 434 81.08 2.80 51.16
N ALA A 435 81.11 2.45 49.87
CA ALA A 435 82.04 2.94 48.85
C ALA A 435 81.83 4.42 48.51
N PRO A 436 82.86 5.16 48.09
CA PRO A 436 82.79 6.57 47.87
C PRO A 436 81.97 6.89 46.60
N THR A 437 81.18 7.96 46.70
CA THR A 437 80.27 8.50 45.70
C THR A 437 81.02 8.99 44.46
N GLU A 438 80.79 8.45 43.28
CA GLU A 438 81.21 9.00 42.00
C GLU A 438 80.39 10.23 41.59
N ALA A 439 81.03 11.19 40.90
CA ALA A 439 80.47 12.45 40.44
C ALA A 439 79.54 12.27 39.24
N PRO A 440 78.56 13.14 39.05
CA PRO A 440 77.56 12.97 37.99
C PRO A 440 78.13 13.32 36.60
N ALA A 441 77.72 12.49 35.58
CA ALA A 441 78.04 12.69 34.18
C ALA A 441 77.16 13.81 33.56
N PRO A 442 77.64 14.50 32.51
CA PRO A 442 76.90 15.66 31.93
C PRO A 442 75.70 15.25 31.08
N THR A 443 74.70 16.09 31.18
CA THR A 443 73.37 16.01 30.47
C THR A 443 73.54 16.24 28.96
N GLU A 444 73.01 15.31 28.14
CA GLU A 444 72.90 15.53 26.70
C GLU A 444 71.67 16.42 26.32
N ALA A 445 71.88 17.18 25.26
CA ALA A 445 70.97 18.15 24.77
C ALA A 445 69.84 17.49 23.93
N PRO A 446 68.66 18.09 23.85
CA PRO A 446 67.50 17.52 23.12
C PRO A 446 67.64 17.62 21.60
N ALA A 447 67.17 16.57 20.85
CA ALA A 447 67.14 16.51 19.42
C ALA A 447 66.00 17.34 18.83
N PRO A 448 66.11 17.87 17.58
CA PRO A 448 65.14 18.79 17.00
C PRO A 448 63.88 18.06 16.46
N THR A 449 62.75 18.78 16.61
CA THR A 449 61.41 18.38 16.17
C THR A 449 61.31 18.44 14.64
N GLU A 450 60.86 17.38 14.00
CA GLU A 450 60.50 17.35 12.58
C GLU A 450 59.14 18.02 12.31
N ALA A 451 59.11 18.75 11.20
CA ALA A 451 57.98 19.56 10.76
C ALA A 451 56.90 18.70 10.08
N LEU A 452 55.67 19.05 10.35
CA LEU A 452 54.45 18.52 9.69
C LEU A 452 54.38 18.94 8.22
N ALA A 453 54.10 17.99 7.34
CA ALA A 453 53.77 18.21 5.93
C ALA A 453 52.25 18.51 5.75
N PRO A 454 51.85 19.28 4.73
CA PRO A 454 50.47 19.78 4.61
C PRO A 454 49.53 18.77 3.95
N THR A 455 48.28 18.84 4.38
CA THR A 455 47.10 18.16 3.85
C THR A 455 46.73 18.70 2.48
N ASP A 456 46.54 17.82 1.50
CA ASP A 456 45.90 18.14 0.23
C ASP A 456 44.37 17.96 0.31
N ALA A 457 43.66 18.92 -0.25
CA ALA A 457 42.23 18.99 -0.34
C ALA A 457 41.69 18.23 -1.56
N PRO A 458 40.39 17.81 -1.56
CA PRO A 458 39.78 17.12 -2.69
C PRO A 458 39.17 18.09 -3.70
N ALA A 459 39.23 17.74 -4.96
CA ALA A 459 38.43 18.30 -6.04
C ALA A 459 38.04 17.20 -7.03
N PRO A 460 37.05 17.47 -7.91
CA PRO A 460 35.65 17.95 -7.73
C PRO A 460 34.63 16.81 -7.89
#